data_155b461e491b8c4f26709016e29c965c
#
_entry.id   155b461e491b8c4f26709016e29c965c
#
_cell.length_a   1.000
_cell.length_b   1.000
_cell.length_c   1.000
_cell.angle_alpha   90.00
_cell.angle_beta   90.00
_cell.angle_gamma   90.00
#
_symmetry.space_group_name_H-M   'P 1'
#
loop_
_entity.id
_entity.type
_entity.pdbx_description
1 polymer ?
#
loop_
_entity_poly.entity_id
_entity_poly.type
_entity_poly.pdbx_seq_one_letter_code
_entity_poly.pdbx_strand_id
1 'polypeptide(L)'
;AFCKAGFDILGIIAPYGSLTPYASNIIVNITIMALIIIGGLGFIVWQDIYEKGFKFKKYLLQTKIVLIMTINLIVGGAVLFYLFECQNSLSSLSQEEKILASFFQSVTCRTAGFNTVDVSHLKPSTSLLMMFLMFVGGSPGSTAGGIKTTTFAVLTIFVYATMTNKSEANAFNRRFDSKTIKKACSVFLINFIFIFISAIALFDMQPQLPMQDVFFEIFSALGTVGISTGITRQLTMLSKIVIVLLMYCGRVGSLTLALSLSRKKKISNCKNPVEKIAIG
;
A
#
# COMPACT_ATOMS: atom_id res chain seq x y z
N ALA A 1 7.08 -0.73 -14.74
CA ALA A 1 7.60 -0.85 -13.39
C ALA A 1 7.75 0.53 -12.71
N PHE A 2 8.55 1.47 -13.22
CA PHE A 2 8.79 2.79 -12.59
C PHE A 2 7.51 3.61 -12.38
N CYS A 3 6.65 3.73 -13.40
CA CYS A 3 5.38 4.44 -13.32
C CYS A 3 4.29 3.67 -12.56
N LYS A 4 4.56 2.43 -12.15
CA LYS A 4 3.62 1.56 -11.43
C LYS A 4 2.27 1.42 -12.13
N ALA A 5 2.32 1.24 -13.46
CA ALA A 5 1.11 1.04 -14.27
C ALA A 5 0.61 -0.40 -14.24
N GLY A 6 1.52 -1.38 -14.03
CA GLY A 6 1.19 -2.79 -13.83
C GLY A 6 0.57 -3.50 -15.04
N PHE A 7 0.73 -2.96 -16.26
CA PHE A 7 0.19 -3.63 -17.45
C PHE A 7 0.97 -4.91 -17.75
N ASP A 8 0.24 -5.99 -17.87
CA ASP A 8 0.77 -7.29 -18.31
C ASP A 8 0.73 -7.40 -19.83
N ILE A 9 1.92 -7.29 -20.45
CA ILE A 9 2.12 -7.47 -21.89
C ILE A 9 2.39 -8.95 -22.28
N LEU A 10 2.63 -9.80 -21.29
CA LEU A 10 2.91 -11.22 -21.47
C LEU A 10 1.66 -12.11 -21.33
N GLY A 11 0.55 -11.54 -20.92
CA GLY A 11 -0.73 -12.21 -20.74
C GLY A 11 -1.35 -12.80 -22.02
N ILE A 12 -0.75 -12.53 -23.19
CA ILE A 12 -1.10 -13.15 -24.47
C ILE A 12 -0.68 -14.63 -24.49
N ILE A 13 0.43 -14.97 -23.82
CA ILE A 13 0.99 -16.34 -23.80
C ILE A 13 0.29 -17.19 -22.74
N ALA A 14 0.09 -16.64 -21.55
CA ALA A 14 -0.63 -17.30 -20.46
C ALA A 14 -1.46 -16.25 -19.69
N PRO A 15 -2.79 -16.43 -19.55
CA PRO A 15 -3.62 -15.53 -18.77
C PRO A 15 -3.11 -15.44 -17.33
N TYR A 16 -2.94 -14.22 -16.80
CA TYR A 16 -2.36 -13.92 -15.48
C TYR A 16 -0.88 -14.33 -15.31
N GLY A 17 -0.20 -14.70 -16.41
CA GLY A 17 1.19 -15.17 -16.37
C GLY A 17 2.18 -14.12 -15.87
N SER A 18 1.95 -12.84 -16.15
CA SER A 18 2.84 -11.72 -15.77
C SER A 18 4.32 -12.09 -15.95
N LEU A 19 5.11 -12.07 -14.88
CA LEU A 19 6.55 -12.41 -14.90
C LEU A 19 6.85 -13.83 -14.39
N THR A 20 5.85 -14.69 -14.25
CA THR A 20 6.06 -16.07 -13.80
C THR A 20 7.07 -16.85 -14.66
N PRO A 21 7.13 -16.70 -16.01
CA PRO A 21 8.16 -17.36 -16.82
C PRO A 21 9.59 -16.88 -16.52
N TYR A 22 9.75 -15.72 -15.90
CA TYR A 22 11.03 -15.11 -15.55
C TYR A 22 11.31 -15.15 -14.04
N ALA A 23 10.59 -15.98 -13.27
CA ALA A 23 10.75 -16.07 -11.82
C ALA A 23 12.18 -16.41 -11.38
N SER A 24 12.88 -17.25 -12.13
CA SER A 24 14.28 -17.63 -11.89
C SER A 24 15.32 -16.64 -12.44
N ASN A 25 14.92 -15.67 -13.28
CA ASN A 25 15.86 -14.72 -13.85
C ASN A 25 16.18 -13.57 -12.88
N ILE A 26 17.35 -13.66 -12.23
CA ILE A 26 17.81 -12.70 -11.21
C ILE A 26 17.88 -11.27 -11.74
N ILE A 27 18.41 -11.09 -12.97
CA ILE A 27 18.60 -9.76 -13.58
C ILE A 27 17.24 -9.07 -13.78
N VAL A 28 16.27 -9.76 -14.36
CA VAL A 28 14.93 -9.24 -14.61
C VAL A 28 14.25 -8.86 -13.28
N ASN A 29 14.29 -9.76 -12.30
CA ASN A 29 13.67 -9.52 -10.99
C ASN A 29 14.29 -8.32 -10.27
N ILE A 30 15.63 -8.25 -10.18
CA ILE A 30 16.30 -7.13 -9.49
C ILE A 30 16.03 -5.81 -10.20
N THR A 31 16.09 -5.80 -11.55
CA THR A 31 15.83 -4.58 -12.33
C THR A 31 14.41 -4.05 -12.10
N ILE A 32 13.41 -4.93 -12.14
CA ILE A 32 12.02 -4.55 -11.92
C ILE A 32 11.79 -4.09 -10.49
N MET A 33 12.30 -4.81 -9.49
CA MET A 33 12.23 -4.39 -8.08
C MET A 33 12.88 -3.03 -7.85
N ALA A 34 14.07 -2.79 -8.40
CA ALA A 34 14.76 -1.51 -8.30
C ALA A 34 13.91 -0.37 -8.89
N LEU A 35 13.34 -0.56 -10.08
CA LEU A 35 12.47 0.44 -10.72
C LEU A 35 11.21 0.74 -9.88
N ILE A 36 10.59 -0.29 -9.29
CA ILE A 36 9.42 -0.14 -8.41
C ILE A 36 9.80 0.67 -7.16
N ILE A 37 10.93 0.35 -6.53
CA ILE A 37 11.39 1.04 -5.32
C ILE A 37 11.71 2.50 -5.66
N ILE A 38 12.48 2.75 -6.72
CA ILE A 38 12.84 4.11 -7.17
C ILE A 38 11.59 4.95 -7.44
N GLY A 39 10.63 4.42 -8.21
CA GLY A 39 9.36 5.10 -8.48
C GLY A 39 8.50 5.32 -7.23
N GLY A 40 8.67 4.50 -6.19
CA GLY A 40 7.92 4.55 -4.94
C GLY A 40 8.47 5.48 -3.86
N LEU A 41 9.73 5.91 -3.95
CA LEU A 41 10.35 6.79 -2.95
C LEU A 41 9.85 8.23 -2.99
N GLY A 42 9.45 8.72 -4.15
CA GLY A 42 8.96 10.09 -4.36
C GLY A 42 10.04 11.12 -4.64
N PHE A 43 9.68 12.14 -5.43
CA PHE A 43 10.63 13.15 -5.92
C PHE A 43 11.30 13.96 -4.82
N ILE A 44 10.58 14.26 -3.73
CA ILE A 44 11.14 15.01 -2.58
C ILE A 44 12.30 14.23 -1.93
N VAL A 45 12.18 12.92 -1.83
CA VAL A 45 13.22 12.05 -1.27
C VAL A 45 14.44 12.04 -2.18
N TRP A 46 14.24 11.94 -3.50
CA TRP A 46 15.32 11.97 -4.48
C TRP A 46 16.06 13.30 -4.46
N GLN A 47 15.34 14.42 -4.40
CA GLN A 47 15.95 15.75 -4.28
C GLN A 47 16.80 15.85 -3.01
N ASP A 48 16.29 15.40 -1.86
CA ASP A 48 17.01 15.45 -0.58
C ASP A 48 18.28 14.59 -0.59
N ILE A 49 18.22 13.41 -1.25
CA ILE A 49 19.39 12.54 -1.44
C ILE A 49 20.42 13.21 -2.37
N TYR A 50 19.98 13.81 -3.46
CA TYR A 50 20.86 14.48 -4.42
C TYR A 50 21.59 15.68 -3.79
N GLU A 51 20.87 16.52 -3.03
CA GLU A 51 21.44 17.72 -2.40
C GLU A 51 22.39 17.40 -1.24
N LYS A 52 22.10 16.36 -0.44
CA LYS A 52 22.84 16.05 0.81
C LYS A 52 23.77 14.85 0.70
N GLY A 53 23.77 14.16 -0.46
CA GLY A 53 24.53 12.93 -0.68
C GLY A 53 24.12 11.84 0.33
N PHE A 54 25.00 10.88 0.60
CA PHE A 54 24.70 9.73 1.50
C PHE A 54 24.80 10.06 3.01
N LYS A 55 24.51 11.31 3.41
CA LYS A 55 24.61 11.75 4.81
C LYS A 55 23.24 11.67 5.51
N PHE A 56 22.82 10.47 5.95
CA PHE A 56 21.52 10.20 6.57
C PHE A 56 21.13 11.19 7.69
N LYS A 57 22.09 11.61 8.52
CA LYS A 57 21.84 12.57 9.62
C LYS A 57 21.29 13.91 9.12
N LYS A 58 21.68 14.35 7.91
CA LYS A 58 21.31 15.65 7.32
C LYS A 58 19.96 15.64 6.59
N TYR A 59 19.39 14.45 6.35
CA TYR A 59 18.12 14.34 5.62
C TYR A 59 16.95 14.98 6.37
N LEU A 60 15.95 15.40 5.61
CA LEU A 60 14.68 15.85 6.12
C LEU A 60 13.99 14.72 6.90
N LEU A 61 13.15 15.07 7.89
CA LEU A 61 12.38 14.10 8.67
C LEU A 61 11.56 13.17 7.76
N GLN A 62 10.92 13.72 6.74
CA GLN A 62 10.15 12.97 5.76
C GLN A 62 11.00 11.90 5.05
N THR A 63 12.19 12.26 4.57
CA THR A 63 13.11 11.35 3.88
C THR A 63 13.55 10.20 4.79
N LYS A 64 13.90 10.49 6.05
CA LYS A 64 14.27 9.47 7.04
C LYS A 64 13.15 8.48 7.28
N ILE A 65 11.93 8.98 7.50
CA ILE A 65 10.74 8.14 7.72
C ILE A 65 10.47 7.27 6.49
N VAL A 66 10.50 7.86 5.29
CA VAL A 66 10.24 7.13 4.05
C VAL A 66 11.23 6.00 3.83
N LEU A 67 12.53 6.26 3.99
CA LEU A 67 13.57 5.24 3.81
C LEU A 67 13.41 4.08 4.80
N ILE A 68 13.25 4.38 6.09
CA ILE A 68 13.10 3.37 7.13
C ILE A 68 11.82 2.54 6.92
N MET A 69 10.69 3.21 6.66
CA MET A 69 9.43 2.51 6.42
C MET A 69 9.48 1.65 5.15
N THR A 70 10.13 2.15 4.10
CA THR A 70 10.31 1.38 2.87
C THR A 70 11.11 0.11 3.10
N ILE A 71 12.25 0.20 3.81
CA ILE A 71 13.08 -0.96 4.13
C ILE A 71 12.31 -1.94 5.02
N ASN A 72 11.66 -1.46 6.09
CA ASN A 72 10.93 -2.31 7.02
C ASN A 72 9.77 -3.06 6.33
N LEU A 73 9.01 -2.38 5.46
CA LEU A 73 7.91 -3.03 4.74
C LEU A 73 8.41 -4.04 3.71
N ILE A 74 9.51 -3.75 3.00
CA ILE A 74 10.07 -4.68 2.00
C ILE A 74 10.67 -5.90 2.71
N VAL A 75 11.55 -5.69 3.68
CA VAL A 75 12.24 -6.79 4.36
C VAL A 75 11.26 -7.59 5.22
N GLY A 76 10.44 -6.90 6.03
CA GLY A 76 9.42 -7.56 6.86
C GLY A 76 8.40 -8.32 6.02
N GLY A 77 7.92 -7.74 4.93
CA GLY A 77 7.02 -8.41 3.99
C GLY A 77 7.65 -9.62 3.32
N ALA A 78 8.91 -9.52 2.87
CA ALA A 78 9.63 -10.63 2.24
C ALA A 78 9.88 -11.79 3.21
N VAL A 79 10.30 -11.50 4.45
CA VAL A 79 10.53 -12.51 5.49
C VAL A 79 9.23 -13.24 5.83
N LEU A 80 8.14 -12.51 6.06
CA LEU A 80 6.84 -13.13 6.37
C LEU A 80 6.30 -13.93 5.19
N PHE A 81 6.43 -13.42 3.95
CA PHE A 81 6.03 -14.15 2.75
C PHE A 81 6.80 -15.47 2.63
N TYR A 82 8.12 -15.43 2.81
CA TYR A 82 8.97 -16.62 2.79
C TYR A 82 8.53 -17.63 3.84
N LEU A 83 8.32 -17.21 5.09
CA LEU A 83 7.91 -18.09 6.18
C LEU A 83 6.56 -18.78 5.93
N PHE A 84 5.60 -18.05 5.34
CA PHE A 84 4.27 -18.60 5.08
C PHE A 84 4.24 -19.51 3.86
N GLU A 85 4.97 -19.18 2.79
CA GLU A 85 4.87 -19.87 1.49
C GLU A 85 6.02 -20.83 1.16
N CYS A 86 7.03 -20.92 2.00
CA CYS A 86 8.21 -21.77 1.76
C CYS A 86 7.87 -23.23 1.42
N GLN A 87 6.79 -23.77 2.02
CA GLN A 87 6.30 -25.14 1.82
C GLN A 87 5.02 -25.22 0.96
N ASN A 88 4.55 -24.10 0.42
CA ASN A 88 3.34 -24.04 -0.41
C ASN A 88 3.69 -23.57 -1.84
N SER A 89 3.34 -22.38 -2.22
CA SER A 89 3.53 -21.85 -3.58
C SER A 89 5.00 -21.76 -4.00
N LEU A 90 5.93 -21.67 -3.05
CA LEU A 90 7.38 -21.65 -3.32
C LEU A 90 8.02 -23.05 -3.27
N SER A 91 7.27 -24.13 -2.98
CA SER A 91 7.84 -25.45 -2.72
C SER A 91 8.69 -26.01 -3.88
N SER A 92 8.31 -25.72 -5.12
CA SER A 92 8.99 -26.18 -6.33
C SER A 92 10.25 -25.40 -6.69
N LEU A 93 10.52 -24.27 -6.03
CA LEU A 93 11.65 -23.39 -6.33
C LEU A 93 12.89 -23.76 -5.51
N SER A 94 14.07 -23.45 -6.05
CA SER A 94 15.34 -23.53 -5.31
C SER A 94 15.37 -22.51 -4.17
N GLN A 95 16.29 -22.66 -3.19
CA GLN A 95 16.36 -21.73 -2.04
C GLN A 95 16.62 -20.28 -2.45
N GLU A 96 17.47 -20.06 -3.47
CA GLU A 96 17.78 -18.74 -3.99
C GLU A 96 16.56 -18.12 -4.67
N GLU A 97 15.83 -18.89 -5.46
CA GLU A 97 14.60 -18.46 -6.12
C GLU A 97 13.48 -18.17 -5.11
N LYS A 98 13.36 -18.94 -4.04
CA LYS A 98 12.40 -18.69 -2.94
C LYS A 98 12.62 -17.32 -2.30
N ILE A 99 13.87 -16.99 -2.01
CA ILE A 99 14.24 -15.69 -1.44
C ILE A 99 13.92 -14.58 -2.44
N LEU A 100 14.34 -14.74 -3.70
CA LEU A 100 14.12 -13.75 -4.76
C LEU A 100 12.62 -13.49 -5.00
N ALA A 101 11.81 -14.54 -5.09
CA ALA A 101 10.37 -14.45 -5.25
C ALA A 101 9.69 -13.80 -4.05
N SER A 102 10.14 -14.09 -2.82
CA SER A 102 9.59 -13.47 -1.61
C SER A 102 9.86 -11.97 -1.56
N PHE A 103 11.07 -11.53 -1.92
CA PHE A 103 11.38 -10.11 -2.06
C PHE A 103 10.58 -9.46 -3.18
N PHE A 104 10.44 -10.14 -4.31
CA PHE A 104 9.66 -9.63 -5.43
C PHE A 104 8.19 -9.43 -5.04
N GLN A 105 7.55 -10.40 -4.39
CA GLN A 105 6.16 -10.29 -3.95
C GLN A 105 5.95 -9.19 -2.90
N SER A 106 6.90 -9.00 -1.99
CA SER A 106 6.85 -7.89 -1.04
C SER A 106 6.95 -6.52 -1.73
N VAL A 107 7.83 -6.41 -2.73
CA VAL A 107 8.02 -5.15 -3.49
C VAL A 107 6.84 -4.87 -4.40
N THR A 108 6.29 -5.89 -5.09
CA THR A 108 5.19 -5.71 -6.06
C THR A 108 3.89 -5.27 -5.38
N CYS A 109 3.62 -5.72 -4.14
CA CYS A 109 2.48 -5.26 -3.34
C CYS A 109 2.47 -3.74 -3.10
N ARG A 110 3.61 -3.08 -3.27
CA ARG A 110 3.73 -1.62 -3.15
C ARG A 110 3.35 -0.90 -4.44
N THR A 111 2.16 -1.21 -4.95
CA THR A 111 1.48 -0.56 -6.09
C THR A 111 2.14 -0.82 -7.45
N ALA A 112 2.66 -2.04 -7.69
CA ALA A 112 3.31 -2.36 -8.97
C ALA A 112 2.53 -3.32 -9.87
N GLY A 113 1.94 -4.38 -9.30
CA GLY A 113 1.01 -5.26 -10.02
C GLY A 113 1.64 -6.43 -10.80
N PHE A 114 2.95 -6.64 -10.71
CA PHE A 114 3.62 -7.76 -11.37
C PHE A 114 3.68 -8.99 -10.47
N ASN A 115 3.55 -10.19 -11.04
CA ASN A 115 3.61 -11.46 -10.32
C ASN A 115 4.75 -12.33 -10.84
N THR A 116 5.49 -12.96 -9.94
CA THR A 116 6.45 -14.03 -10.23
C THR A 116 5.98 -15.37 -9.68
N VAL A 117 4.93 -15.38 -8.86
CA VAL A 117 4.31 -16.54 -8.23
C VAL A 117 2.81 -16.48 -8.50
N ASP A 118 2.16 -17.62 -8.63
CA ASP A 118 0.71 -17.69 -8.74
C ASP A 118 0.03 -17.26 -7.44
N VAL A 119 -0.78 -16.22 -7.53
CA VAL A 119 -1.47 -15.61 -6.38
C VAL A 119 -2.74 -16.37 -6.02
N SER A 120 -3.31 -17.18 -6.94
CA SER A 120 -4.57 -17.91 -6.73
C SER A 120 -4.45 -19.02 -5.69
N HIS A 121 -3.25 -19.56 -5.45
CA HIS A 121 -2.98 -20.69 -4.55
C HIS A 121 -2.26 -20.30 -3.25
N LEU A 122 -2.29 -19.01 -2.89
CA LEU A 122 -1.66 -18.53 -1.64
C LEU A 122 -2.48 -18.94 -0.40
N LYS A 123 -1.75 -19.14 0.70
CA LYS A 123 -2.41 -19.35 2.00
C LYS A 123 -3.22 -18.12 2.42
N PRO A 124 -4.32 -18.28 3.19
CA PRO A 124 -5.09 -17.15 3.70
C PRO A 124 -4.25 -16.12 4.50
N SER A 125 -3.27 -16.61 5.28
CA SER A 125 -2.32 -15.75 6.01
C SER A 125 -1.48 -14.88 5.10
N THR A 126 -1.02 -15.43 3.99
CA THR A 126 -0.23 -14.71 2.98
C THR A 126 -1.09 -13.69 2.24
N SER A 127 -2.31 -14.04 1.88
CA SER A 127 -3.26 -13.10 1.26
C SER A 127 -3.54 -11.91 2.19
N LEU A 128 -3.72 -12.16 3.50
CA LEU A 128 -3.90 -11.10 4.49
C LEU A 128 -2.65 -10.20 4.60
N LEU A 129 -1.46 -10.79 4.62
CA LEU A 129 -0.19 -10.05 4.59
C LEU A 129 -0.10 -9.17 3.34
N MET A 130 -0.41 -9.71 2.18
CA MET A 130 -0.39 -8.96 0.92
C MET A 130 -1.42 -7.82 0.94
N MET A 131 -2.64 -8.04 1.43
CA MET A 131 -3.64 -6.97 1.60
C MET A 131 -3.11 -5.84 2.48
N PHE A 132 -2.44 -6.16 3.59
CA PHE A 132 -1.80 -5.16 4.45
C PHE A 132 -0.71 -4.38 3.71
N LEU A 133 0.18 -5.06 2.97
CA LEU A 133 1.23 -4.41 2.19
C LEU A 133 0.67 -3.56 1.05
N MET A 134 -0.42 -3.97 0.40
CA MET A 134 -1.13 -3.21 -0.63
C MET A 134 -1.81 -1.96 -0.07
N PHE A 135 -2.33 -2.04 1.15
CA PHE A 135 -2.94 -0.90 1.85
C PHE A 135 -1.92 0.21 2.14
N VAL A 136 -0.68 -0.17 2.50
CA VAL A 136 0.42 0.78 2.71
C VAL A 136 1.20 0.95 1.40
N GLY A 137 0.75 1.88 0.57
CA GLY A 137 1.35 2.17 -0.74
C GLY A 137 2.74 2.80 -0.69
N GLY A 138 3.02 3.74 -1.58
CA GLY A 138 4.32 4.43 -1.64
C GLY A 138 4.35 5.74 -0.86
N SER A 139 5.40 6.51 -1.09
CA SER A 139 5.67 7.77 -0.41
C SER A 139 4.92 8.95 -1.02
N PRO A 140 4.73 10.05 -0.30
CA PRO A 140 4.18 11.29 -0.88
C PRO A 140 5.05 11.80 -2.03
N GLY A 141 4.41 12.25 -3.11
CA GLY A 141 5.12 12.71 -4.32
C GLY A 141 5.74 11.58 -5.14
N SER A 142 5.29 10.34 -4.96
CA SER A 142 5.66 9.18 -5.78
C SER A 142 4.58 8.83 -6.79
N THR A 143 4.90 7.91 -7.69
CA THR A 143 3.95 7.33 -8.66
C THR A 143 2.96 6.34 -8.03
N ALA A 144 3.06 6.04 -6.73
CA ALA A 144 2.24 5.07 -6.01
C ALA A 144 0.90 5.63 -5.56
N GLY A 145 -0.15 4.80 -5.53
CA GLY A 145 -1.45 5.08 -4.91
C GLY A 145 -1.53 4.63 -3.45
N GLY A 146 -2.73 4.41 -2.96
CA GLY A 146 -2.99 3.93 -1.60
C GLY A 146 -2.61 4.91 -0.48
N ILE A 147 -2.63 4.42 0.76
CA ILE A 147 -2.19 5.19 1.93
C ILE A 147 -0.68 5.39 1.86
N LYS A 148 -0.22 6.63 2.05
CA LYS A 148 1.20 6.95 1.96
C LYS A 148 1.97 6.38 3.16
N THR A 149 3.21 5.94 2.91
CA THR A 149 4.11 5.42 3.95
C THR A 149 4.28 6.40 5.12
N THR A 150 4.34 7.70 4.84
CA THR A 150 4.42 8.74 5.89
C THR A 150 3.17 8.82 6.73
N THR A 151 1.98 8.65 6.13
CA THR A 151 0.70 8.62 6.86
C THR A 151 0.68 7.45 7.83
N PHE A 152 1.03 6.27 7.36
CA PHE A 152 1.11 5.07 8.19
C PHE A 152 2.15 5.23 9.32
N ALA A 153 3.34 5.76 9.02
CA ALA A 153 4.39 6.03 10.02
C ALA A 153 3.93 7.02 11.11
N VAL A 154 3.28 8.12 10.71
CA VAL A 154 2.75 9.12 11.67
C VAL A 154 1.73 8.47 12.61
N LEU A 155 0.82 7.65 12.07
CA LEU A 155 -0.17 6.95 12.88
C LEU A 155 0.48 5.95 13.85
N THR A 156 1.43 5.15 13.38
CA THR A 156 2.14 4.16 14.21
C THR A 156 2.89 4.84 15.35
N ILE A 157 3.60 5.95 15.06
CA ILE A 157 4.33 6.71 16.06
C ILE A 157 3.37 7.39 17.04
N PHE A 158 2.24 7.91 16.56
CA PHE A 158 1.21 8.52 17.41
C PHE A 158 0.60 7.49 18.36
N VAL A 159 0.20 6.32 17.88
CA VAL A 159 -0.32 5.22 18.72
C VAL A 159 0.72 4.81 19.75
N TYR A 160 1.99 4.62 19.34
CA TYR A 160 3.07 4.29 20.26
C TYR A 160 3.29 5.37 21.33
N ALA A 161 3.24 6.66 20.97
CA ALA A 161 3.36 7.76 21.92
C ALA A 161 2.21 7.76 22.93
N THR A 162 0.99 7.51 22.48
CA THR A 162 -0.19 7.39 23.35
C THR A 162 -0.07 6.21 24.30
N MET A 163 0.32 5.03 23.81
CA MET A 163 0.51 3.84 24.65
C MET A 163 1.62 4.00 25.70
N THR A 164 2.63 4.81 25.42
CA THR A 164 3.75 5.09 26.34
C THR A 164 3.55 6.37 27.16
N ASN A 165 2.33 6.94 27.17
CA ASN A 165 1.96 8.18 27.89
C ASN A 165 2.91 9.36 27.61
N LYS A 166 3.46 9.44 26.39
CA LYS A 166 4.25 10.59 25.95
C LYS A 166 3.32 11.74 25.57
N SER A 167 3.66 12.95 26.00
CA SER A 167 2.88 14.16 25.69
C SER A 167 2.83 14.50 24.21
N GLU A 168 3.81 14.06 23.45
CA GLU A 168 3.96 14.38 22.03
C GLU A 168 4.47 13.19 21.22
N ALA A 169 3.98 13.06 19.96
CA ALA A 169 4.49 12.10 19.00
C ALA A 169 5.77 12.65 18.34
N ASN A 170 6.91 12.08 18.69
CA ASN A 170 8.24 12.54 18.28
C ASN A 170 8.96 11.47 17.46
N ALA A 171 9.66 11.89 16.39
CA ALA A 171 10.59 11.06 15.64
C ALA A 171 11.87 11.83 15.30
N PHE A 172 13.03 11.22 15.49
CA PHE A 172 14.34 11.82 15.18
C PHE A 172 14.54 13.21 15.80
N ASN A 173 14.16 13.38 17.06
CA ASN A 173 14.21 14.65 17.81
C ASN A 173 13.37 15.78 17.20
N ARG A 174 12.32 15.44 16.46
CA ARG A 174 11.35 16.40 15.92
C ARG A 174 9.94 15.92 16.24
N ARG A 175 9.05 16.86 16.61
CA ARG A 175 7.63 16.57 16.91
C ARG A 175 6.79 16.69 15.65
N PHE A 176 5.70 15.92 15.61
CA PHE A 176 4.66 16.09 14.60
C PHE A 176 3.66 17.16 15.03
N ASP A 177 3.27 18.01 14.07
CA ASP A 177 2.18 18.96 14.30
C ASP A 177 0.84 18.21 14.45
N SER A 178 -0.02 18.67 15.38
CA SER A 178 -1.37 18.13 15.58
C SER A 178 -2.22 18.12 14.31
N LYS A 179 -2.01 19.09 13.41
CA LYS A 179 -2.69 19.11 12.11
C LYS A 179 -2.28 17.94 11.23
N THR A 180 -1.01 17.53 11.29
CA THR A 180 -0.49 16.37 10.53
C THR A 180 -1.10 15.07 11.05
N ILE A 181 -1.18 14.90 12.37
CA ILE A 181 -1.81 13.73 13.00
C ILE A 181 -3.29 13.64 12.62
N LYS A 182 -4.05 14.75 12.76
CA LYS A 182 -5.47 14.80 12.37
C LYS A 182 -5.68 14.43 10.91
N LYS A 183 -4.84 14.94 9.99
CA LYS A 183 -4.88 14.57 8.57
C LYS A 183 -4.60 13.08 8.37
N ALA A 184 -3.61 12.52 9.05
CA ALA A 184 -3.28 11.11 8.96
C ALA A 184 -4.44 10.21 9.43
N CYS A 185 -5.06 10.53 10.55
CA CYS A 185 -6.26 9.83 11.04
C CYS A 185 -7.42 9.93 10.05
N SER A 186 -7.67 11.13 9.49
CA SER A 186 -8.74 11.31 8.48
C SER A 186 -8.50 10.47 7.24
N VAL A 187 -7.27 10.45 6.72
CA VAL A 187 -6.92 9.61 5.54
C VAL A 187 -7.17 8.14 5.84
N PHE A 188 -6.72 7.65 6.99
CA PHE A 188 -6.89 6.27 7.39
C PHE A 188 -8.38 5.89 7.47
N LEU A 189 -9.17 6.70 8.17
CA LEU A 189 -10.61 6.44 8.36
C LEU A 189 -11.37 6.47 7.04
N ILE A 190 -11.09 7.43 6.15
CA ILE A 190 -11.75 7.51 4.83
C ILE A 190 -11.44 6.28 3.99
N ASN A 191 -10.18 5.81 3.95
CA ASN A 191 -9.84 4.59 3.21
C ASN A 191 -10.54 3.36 3.81
N PHE A 192 -10.61 3.27 5.14
CA PHE A 192 -11.34 2.20 5.82
C PHE A 192 -12.82 2.18 5.45
N ILE A 193 -13.47 3.36 5.43
CA ILE A 193 -14.87 3.51 4.99
C ILE A 193 -15.03 3.06 3.54
N PHE A 194 -14.13 3.44 2.63
CA PHE A 194 -14.19 3.00 1.23
C PHE A 194 -14.10 1.48 1.09
N ILE A 195 -13.23 0.82 1.85
CA ILE A 195 -13.12 -0.65 1.87
C ILE A 195 -14.45 -1.27 2.28
N PHE A 196 -15.04 -0.82 3.40
CA PHE A 196 -16.27 -1.41 3.91
C PHE A 196 -17.47 -1.17 3.00
N ILE A 197 -17.67 0.05 2.51
CA ILE A 197 -18.78 0.36 1.58
C ILE A 197 -18.66 -0.50 0.32
N SER A 198 -17.46 -0.62 -0.23
CA SER A 198 -17.26 -1.42 -1.45
C SER A 198 -17.40 -2.91 -1.20
N ALA A 199 -16.98 -3.40 -0.03
CA ALA A 199 -17.18 -4.80 0.35
C ALA A 199 -18.67 -5.14 0.45
N ILE A 200 -19.46 -4.30 1.14
CA ILE A 200 -20.92 -4.49 1.25
C ILE A 200 -21.54 -4.51 -0.15
N ALA A 201 -21.18 -3.54 -1.01
CA ALA A 201 -21.74 -3.47 -2.37
C ALA A 201 -21.39 -4.70 -3.22
N LEU A 202 -20.15 -5.20 -3.14
CA LEU A 202 -19.73 -6.37 -3.91
C LEU A 202 -20.37 -7.66 -3.39
N PHE A 203 -20.51 -7.84 -2.08
CA PHE A 203 -21.17 -9.01 -1.50
C PHE A 203 -22.67 -9.05 -1.80
N ASP A 204 -23.33 -7.89 -1.84
CA ASP A 204 -24.74 -7.80 -2.23
C ASP A 204 -24.93 -8.16 -3.72
N MET A 205 -24.04 -7.65 -4.59
CA MET A 205 -24.12 -7.92 -6.03
C MET A 205 -23.70 -9.33 -6.41
N GLN A 206 -22.77 -9.96 -5.69
CA GLN A 206 -22.19 -11.27 -6.01
C GLN A 206 -21.89 -12.10 -4.76
N PRO A 207 -22.91 -12.61 -4.06
CA PRO A 207 -22.75 -13.35 -2.79
C PRO A 207 -22.03 -14.70 -2.95
N GLN A 208 -21.89 -15.20 -4.19
CA GLN A 208 -21.22 -16.46 -4.47
C GLN A 208 -19.69 -16.38 -4.46
N LEU A 209 -19.11 -15.17 -4.46
CA LEU A 209 -17.66 -15.01 -4.48
C LEU A 209 -17.04 -15.23 -3.09
N PRO A 210 -15.86 -15.88 -3.00
CA PRO A 210 -15.16 -16.06 -1.74
C PRO A 210 -14.81 -14.71 -1.09
N MET A 211 -15.11 -14.58 0.20
CA MET A 211 -14.86 -13.35 0.96
C MET A 211 -13.39 -12.88 0.88
N GLN A 212 -12.46 -13.83 0.96
CA GLN A 212 -11.03 -13.54 0.88
C GLN A 212 -10.66 -12.86 -0.45
N ASP A 213 -11.16 -13.38 -1.57
CA ASP A 213 -10.85 -12.87 -2.90
C ASP A 213 -11.47 -11.49 -3.15
N VAL A 214 -12.69 -11.28 -2.66
CA VAL A 214 -13.35 -9.96 -2.75
C VAL A 214 -12.57 -8.90 -1.98
N PHE A 215 -12.15 -9.17 -0.74
CA PHE A 215 -11.31 -8.25 0.00
C PHE A 215 -9.96 -8.03 -0.68
N PHE A 216 -9.33 -9.09 -1.19
CA PHE A 216 -8.05 -8.99 -1.90
C PHE A 216 -8.15 -8.03 -3.09
N GLU A 217 -9.23 -8.16 -3.90
CA GLU A 217 -9.50 -7.29 -5.04
C GLU A 217 -9.74 -5.83 -4.62
N ILE A 218 -10.51 -5.60 -3.54
CA ILE A 218 -10.78 -4.27 -2.99
C ILE A 218 -9.48 -3.59 -2.53
N PHE A 219 -8.64 -4.31 -1.77
CA PHE A 219 -7.36 -3.76 -1.31
C PHE A 219 -6.41 -3.49 -2.48
N SER A 220 -6.38 -4.37 -3.48
CA SER A 220 -5.60 -4.19 -4.70
C SER A 220 -6.08 -2.98 -5.50
N ALA A 221 -7.40 -2.80 -5.64
CA ALA A 221 -7.99 -1.67 -6.35
C ALA A 221 -7.72 -0.34 -5.63
N LEU A 222 -8.03 -0.25 -4.33
CA LEU A 222 -7.82 0.95 -3.54
C LEU A 222 -6.33 1.30 -3.40
N GLY A 223 -5.48 0.28 -3.22
CA GLY A 223 -4.02 0.42 -3.22
C GLY A 223 -3.45 0.77 -4.60
N THR A 224 -4.24 0.66 -5.67
CA THR A 224 -3.81 0.80 -7.07
C THR A 224 -2.64 -0.14 -7.42
N VAL A 225 -2.73 -1.38 -6.94
CA VAL A 225 -1.67 -2.38 -7.10
C VAL A 225 -1.82 -3.14 -8.40
N GLY A 226 -3.01 -3.69 -8.66
CA GLY A 226 -3.32 -4.43 -9.88
C GLY A 226 -3.06 -5.94 -9.81
N ILE A 227 -2.75 -6.47 -8.61
CA ILE A 227 -2.68 -7.92 -8.37
C ILE A 227 -4.09 -8.44 -8.13
N SER A 228 -4.44 -9.58 -8.72
CA SER A 228 -5.73 -10.25 -8.54
C SER A 228 -5.52 -11.74 -8.28
N THR A 229 -6.43 -12.33 -7.51
CA THR A 229 -6.55 -13.80 -7.36
C THR A 229 -7.25 -14.46 -8.55
N GLY A 230 -7.70 -13.66 -9.53
CA GLY A 230 -8.37 -14.15 -10.74
C GLY A 230 -9.87 -13.87 -10.80
N ILE A 231 -10.48 -13.35 -9.73
CA ILE A 231 -11.92 -13.07 -9.70
C ILE A 231 -12.36 -11.91 -10.60
N THR A 232 -11.46 -11.01 -10.99
CA THR A 232 -11.77 -9.83 -11.82
C THR A 232 -12.56 -10.17 -13.08
N ARG A 233 -12.30 -11.35 -13.70
CA ARG A 233 -13.04 -11.81 -14.89
C ARG A 233 -14.47 -12.25 -14.57
N GLN A 234 -14.70 -12.77 -13.37
CA GLN A 234 -16.00 -13.27 -12.89
C GLN A 234 -16.89 -12.13 -12.39
N LEU A 235 -16.34 -10.91 -12.20
CA LEU A 235 -17.10 -9.77 -11.74
C LEU A 235 -18.13 -9.33 -12.79
N THR A 236 -19.36 -9.05 -12.33
CA THR A 236 -20.41 -8.41 -13.14
C THR A 236 -20.00 -7.00 -13.56
N MET A 237 -20.70 -6.45 -14.55
CA MET A 237 -20.39 -5.09 -15.01
C MET A 237 -20.53 -4.05 -13.90
N LEU A 238 -21.55 -4.16 -13.05
CA LEU A 238 -21.75 -3.26 -11.91
C LEU A 238 -20.61 -3.38 -10.88
N SER A 239 -20.21 -4.62 -10.54
CA SER A 239 -19.08 -4.87 -9.64
C SER A 239 -17.77 -4.28 -10.20
N LYS A 240 -17.53 -4.38 -11.50
CA LYS A 240 -16.37 -3.75 -12.16
C LYS A 240 -16.38 -2.24 -12.04
N ILE A 241 -17.57 -1.60 -12.15
CA ILE A 241 -17.68 -0.14 -11.95
C ILE A 241 -17.28 0.24 -10.53
N VAL A 242 -17.69 -0.51 -9.50
CA VAL A 242 -17.27 -0.26 -8.11
C VAL A 242 -15.74 -0.34 -7.98
N ILE A 243 -15.12 -1.37 -8.56
CA ILE A 243 -13.65 -1.53 -8.55
C ILE A 243 -12.96 -0.36 -9.27
N VAL A 244 -13.45 0.07 -10.44
CA VAL A 244 -12.90 1.22 -11.18
C VAL A 244 -12.99 2.52 -10.36
N LEU A 245 -14.12 2.75 -9.68
CA LEU A 245 -14.26 3.90 -8.78
C LEU A 245 -13.26 3.85 -7.63
N LEU A 246 -13.03 2.66 -7.03
CA LEU A 246 -12.01 2.49 -6.00
C LEU A 246 -10.60 2.78 -6.52
N MET A 247 -10.25 2.28 -7.71
CA MET A 247 -8.95 2.57 -8.33
C MET A 247 -8.75 4.07 -8.53
N TYR A 248 -9.79 4.77 -8.99
CA TYR A 248 -9.75 6.22 -9.14
C TYR A 248 -9.56 6.93 -7.78
N CYS A 249 -10.34 6.54 -6.75
CA CYS A 249 -10.22 7.08 -5.40
C CYS A 249 -8.80 6.87 -4.81
N GLY A 250 -8.24 5.68 -4.99
CA GLY A 250 -6.89 5.34 -4.54
C GLY A 250 -5.80 6.15 -5.23
N ARG A 251 -6.00 6.45 -6.53
CA ARG A 251 -5.01 7.19 -7.33
C ARG A 251 -5.01 8.68 -7.06
N VAL A 252 -6.18 9.33 -7.00
CA VAL A 252 -6.33 10.75 -6.70
C VAL A 252 -5.93 11.06 -5.25
N GLY A 253 -6.11 10.10 -4.37
CA GLY A 253 -5.92 10.21 -2.93
C GLY A 253 -7.22 10.55 -2.20
N SER A 254 -7.57 9.71 -1.24
CA SER A 254 -8.83 9.76 -0.50
C SER A 254 -9.11 11.11 0.17
N LEU A 255 -8.07 11.75 0.72
CA LEU A 255 -8.22 13.07 1.35
C LEU A 255 -8.49 14.17 0.31
N THR A 256 -7.86 14.13 -0.85
CA THR A 256 -8.07 15.11 -1.92
C THR A 256 -9.50 15.03 -2.42
N LEU A 257 -10.04 13.83 -2.60
CA LEU A 257 -11.45 13.61 -2.96
C LEU A 257 -12.39 14.14 -1.88
N ALA A 258 -12.16 13.80 -0.62
CA ALA A 258 -12.99 14.28 0.49
C ALA A 258 -13.00 15.80 0.59
N LEU A 259 -11.84 16.46 0.38
CA LEU A 259 -11.75 17.92 0.39
C LEU A 259 -12.38 18.56 -0.84
N SER A 260 -12.35 17.92 -2.01
CA SER A 260 -12.99 18.44 -3.23
C SER A 260 -14.51 18.46 -3.13
N LEU A 261 -15.09 17.50 -2.40
CA LEU A 261 -16.53 17.43 -2.12
C LEU A 261 -16.95 18.36 -0.98
N SER A 262 -16.00 18.83 -0.19
CA SER A 262 -16.28 19.73 0.93
C SER A 262 -16.47 21.16 0.45
N ARG A 263 -17.64 21.76 0.73
CA ARG A 263 -17.86 23.21 0.49
C ARG A 263 -16.93 24.03 1.38
N LYS A 264 -16.28 25.05 0.80
CA LYS A 264 -15.50 26.03 1.55
C LYS A 264 -16.42 26.72 2.57
N LYS A 265 -16.37 26.32 3.83
CA LYS A 265 -17.03 27.07 4.91
C LYS A 265 -16.25 28.36 5.16
N LYS A 266 -16.95 29.50 5.28
CA LYS A 266 -16.36 30.73 5.83
C LYS A 266 -15.78 30.41 7.20
N ILE A 267 -14.53 30.82 7.42
CA ILE A 267 -13.87 30.65 8.73
C ILE A 267 -14.66 31.50 9.72
N SER A 268 -15.35 30.85 10.67
CA SER A 268 -15.97 31.54 11.80
C SER A 268 -14.87 31.83 12.82
N ASN A 269 -14.79 33.08 13.26
CA ASN A 269 -13.88 33.48 14.33
C ASN A 269 -14.36 33.01 15.72
N CYS A 270 -15.59 32.50 15.83
CA CYS A 270 -16.12 31.94 17.06
C CYS A 270 -15.77 30.46 17.15
N LYS A 271 -15.15 30.05 18.24
CA LYS A 271 -14.93 28.65 18.61
C LYS A 271 -16.06 28.22 19.57
N ASN A 272 -16.58 27.02 19.32
CA ASN A 272 -17.52 26.41 20.26
C ASN A 272 -16.83 26.09 21.60
N PRO A 273 -17.54 26.11 22.74
CA PRO A 273 -17.01 25.69 24.02
C PRO A 273 -16.52 24.23 23.95
N VAL A 274 -15.49 23.92 24.75
CA VAL A 274 -14.89 22.58 24.81
C VAL A 274 -15.63 21.78 25.90
N GLU A 275 -16.17 20.64 25.48
CA GLU A 275 -16.74 19.65 26.41
C GLU A 275 -15.89 18.36 26.34
N LYS A 276 -15.63 17.75 27.49
CA LYS A 276 -14.86 16.52 27.62
C LYS A 276 -15.75 15.32 27.32
N ILE A 277 -15.33 14.49 26.34
CA ILE A 277 -15.99 13.22 26.03
C ILE A 277 -15.05 12.10 26.48
N ALA A 278 -15.59 11.11 27.18
CA ALA A 278 -14.85 9.92 27.55
C ALA A 278 -14.57 9.10 26.31
N ILE A 279 -13.28 8.74 26.12
CA ILE A 279 -12.81 7.83 25.07
C ILE A 279 -12.28 6.60 25.81
N GLY A 280 -12.81 5.41 25.46
CA GLY A 280 -12.52 4.13 26.11
C GLY A 280 -11.07 3.69 26.03
#